data_78cca0be01dbf7f7d020a50cbfe3d007
#
_entry.id   78cca0be01dbf7f7d020a50cbfe3d007
#
_cell.length_a   1.000
_cell.length_b   1.000
_cell.length_c   1.000
_cell.angle_alpha   90.00
_cell.angle_beta   90.00
_cell.angle_gamma   90.00
#
_symmetry.space_group_name_H-M   'P 1'
#
loop_
_entity.id
_entity.type
_entity.pdbx_description
1 polymer ?
#
loop_
_entity_poly.entity_id
_entity_poly.type
_entity_poly.pdbx_seq_one_letter_code
_entity_poly.pdbx_strand_id
1 'polypeptide(L)'
;DPDRPISATGNVGPAKEYGLFTRASLRLNQFNLPNAIVSGRMGLFDSEILDPFINQKVRTGGRGFANLNFRQDITSINLSYGIDYSHSVWGGYYNIDIVTRTRNDRQRSLDLFVQKIWFDDWVFRLETDNTLDASQCRYRERYEGTTIEGNIALIQDSCSSRYRRWILSVQTTF
;
A
#
# COMPACT_ATOMS: atom_id res chain seq x y z
N ASP A 1 11.20 -28.83 21.96
CA ASP A 1 11.48 -30.05 21.15
C ASP A 1 12.64 -29.69 20.21
N PRO A 2 13.85 -30.28 20.40
CA PRO A 2 15.02 -29.94 19.59
C PRO A 2 14.85 -30.27 18.11
N ASP A 3 13.91 -31.14 17.78
CA ASP A 3 13.65 -31.57 16.41
C ASP A 3 12.59 -30.69 15.70
N ARG A 4 12.06 -29.67 16.40
CA ARG A 4 11.06 -28.75 15.83
C ARG A 4 11.48 -27.31 16.08
N PRO A 5 12.12 -26.67 15.11
CA PRO A 5 12.49 -25.27 15.25
C PRO A 5 11.23 -24.41 15.44
N ILE A 6 11.28 -23.53 16.43
CA ILE A 6 10.19 -22.62 16.77
C ILE A 6 10.60 -21.21 16.33
N SER A 7 9.75 -20.58 15.52
CA SER A 7 9.91 -19.19 15.19
C SER A 7 9.37 -18.32 16.34
N ALA A 8 10.16 -17.33 16.74
CA ALA A 8 9.78 -16.35 17.74
C ALA A 8 10.18 -14.95 17.29
N THR A 9 9.45 -13.94 17.76
CA THR A 9 9.82 -12.55 17.50
C THR A 9 11.10 -12.22 18.28
N GLY A 10 12.11 -11.71 17.59
CA GLY A 10 13.38 -11.34 18.17
C GLY A 10 14.11 -10.25 17.39
N ASN A 11 15.21 -9.78 17.94
CA ASN A 11 16.08 -8.84 17.27
C ASN A 11 17.13 -9.65 16.46
N VAL A 12 17.12 -9.47 15.15
CA VAL A 12 18.02 -10.16 14.22
C VAL A 12 19.33 -9.42 13.96
N GLY A 13 19.53 -8.26 14.61
CA GLY A 13 20.78 -7.51 14.51
C GLY A 13 20.60 -6.13 13.86
N PRO A 14 21.72 -5.43 13.59
CA PRO A 14 21.69 -4.10 13.00
C PRO A 14 21.24 -4.12 11.54
N ALA A 15 20.33 -3.23 11.20
CA ALA A 15 19.90 -2.97 9.84
C ALA A 15 20.35 -1.58 9.40
N LYS A 16 20.52 -1.41 8.09
CA LYS A 16 20.70 -0.10 7.45
C LYS A 16 19.50 0.18 6.60
N GLU A 17 18.93 1.37 6.74
CA GLU A 17 17.86 1.86 5.88
C GLU A 17 18.19 3.28 5.46
N TYR A 18 18.01 3.56 4.19
CA TYR A 18 18.18 4.90 3.62
C TYR A 18 17.15 5.11 2.52
N GLY A 19 16.78 6.36 2.33
CA GLY A 19 15.76 6.67 1.34
C GLY A 19 15.58 8.14 1.09
N LEU A 20 14.82 8.43 0.05
CA LEU A 20 14.40 9.77 -0.32
C LEU A 20 12.88 9.83 -0.22
N PHE A 21 12.39 10.84 0.47
CA PHE A 21 10.97 11.15 0.56
C PHE A 21 10.70 12.54 -0.01
N THR A 22 9.67 12.66 -0.84
CA THR A 22 9.20 13.94 -1.35
C THR A 22 7.68 14.05 -1.22
N ARG A 23 7.23 15.28 -1.00
CA ARG A 23 5.81 15.66 -1.01
C ARG A 23 5.67 16.98 -1.76
N ALA A 24 4.67 17.06 -2.61
CA ALA A 24 4.32 18.26 -3.33
C ALA A 24 2.80 18.47 -3.36
N SER A 25 2.38 19.72 -3.40
CA SER A 25 0.98 20.10 -3.63
C SER A 25 0.95 21.32 -4.56
N LEU A 26 0.10 21.27 -5.56
CA LEU A 26 -0.02 22.30 -6.58
C LEU A 26 -1.51 22.68 -6.74
N ARG A 27 -1.81 23.96 -6.64
CA ARG A 27 -3.11 24.52 -7.03
C ARG A 27 -3.12 24.76 -8.53
N LEU A 28 -4.18 24.32 -9.19
CA LEU A 28 -4.26 24.33 -10.66
C LEU A 28 -4.98 25.57 -11.23
N ASN A 29 -5.14 26.63 -10.45
CA ASN A 29 -5.79 27.88 -10.90
C ASN A 29 -5.13 28.45 -12.17
N GLN A 30 -3.82 28.29 -12.30
CA GLN A 30 -3.06 28.76 -13.48
C GLN A 30 -3.36 27.96 -14.76
N PHE A 31 -3.98 26.79 -14.61
CA PHE A 31 -4.36 25.92 -15.73
C PHE A 31 -5.87 25.97 -16.04
N ASN A 32 -6.53 27.06 -15.69
CA ASN A 32 -7.99 27.24 -15.83
C ASN A 32 -8.84 26.19 -15.09
N LEU A 33 -8.28 25.61 -14.03
CA LEU A 33 -8.97 24.69 -13.13
C LEU A 33 -9.07 25.34 -11.73
N PRO A 34 -9.98 26.30 -11.55
CA PRO A 34 -10.14 26.98 -10.27
C PRO A 34 -10.58 25.98 -9.20
N ASN A 35 -10.05 26.15 -7.99
CA ASN A 35 -10.31 25.26 -6.85
C ASN A 35 -9.91 23.78 -7.06
N ALA A 36 -9.02 23.53 -8.03
CA ALA A 36 -8.42 22.21 -8.19
C ALA A 36 -7.05 22.15 -7.50
N ILE A 37 -6.80 21.02 -6.85
CA ILE A 37 -5.55 20.73 -6.16
C ILE A 37 -5.07 19.34 -6.58
N VAL A 38 -3.81 19.25 -6.97
CA VAL A 38 -3.07 17.98 -7.07
C VAL A 38 -2.09 17.95 -5.92
N SER A 39 -2.05 16.85 -5.21
CA SER A 39 -1.01 16.59 -4.21
C SER A 39 -0.44 15.21 -4.39
N GLY A 40 0.85 15.07 -4.12
CA GLY A 40 1.54 13.80 -4.25
C GLY A 40 2.59 13.63 -3.17
N ARG A 41 2.86 12.38 -2.88
CA ARG A 41 4.00 11.96 -2.08
C ARG A 41 4.64 10.71 -2.68
N MET A 42 5.94 10.69 -2.68
CA MET A 42 6.73 9.57 -3.18
C MET A 42 7.85 9.30 -2.21
N GLY A 43 8.12 8.04 -1.97
CA GLY A 43 9.26 7.58 -1.19
C GLY A 43 10.00 6.49 -1.95
N LEU A 44 11.31 6.57 -1.95
CA LEU A 44 12.22 5.55 -2.46
C LEU A 44 13.13 5.13 -1.32
N PHE A 45 13.18 3.85 -1.03
CA PHE A 45 13.91 3.31 0.10
C PHE A 45 14.76 2.13 -0.33
N ASP A 46 15.85 1.93 0.37
CA ASP A 46 16.59 0.68 0.34
C ASP A 46 16.93 0.28 1.77
N SER A 47 16.88 -1.02 2.03
CA SER A 47 17.18 -1.58 3.34
C SER A 47 18.06 -2.80 3.20
N GLU A 48 19.03 -2.93 4.08
CA GLU A 48 19.97 -4.03 4.12
C GLU A 48 20.09 -4.53 5.55
N ILE A 49 19.85 -5.81 5.73
CA ILE A 49 20.09 -6.53 6.98
C ILE A 49 20.74 -7.87 6.65
N LEU A 50 21.66 -8.31 7.48
CA LEU A 50 22.21 -9.66 7.40
C LEU A 50 21.20 -10.64 8.01
N ASP A 51 20.64 -11.51 7.19
CA ASP A 51 19.83 -12.62 7.67
C ASP A 51 20.75 -13.64 8.34
N PRO A 52 20.64 -13.85 9.66
CA PRO A 52 21.55 -14.74 10.40
C PRO A 52 21.35 -16.22 10.07
N PHE A 53 20.20 -16.58 9.47
CA PHE A 53 19.88 -17.96 9.17
C PHE A 53 20.48 -18.43 7.84
N ILE A 54 20.53 -17.57 6.85
CA ILE A 54 21.09 -17.89 5.53
C ILE A 54 22.42 -17.18 5.27
N ASN A 55 22.89 -16.37 6.21
CA ASN A 55 24.11 -15.57 6.13
C ASN A 55 24.21 -14.72 4.84
N GLN A 56 23.09 -14.15 4.42
CA GLN A 56 22.98 -13.30 3.24
C GLN A 56 22.33 -11.96 3.59
N LYS A 57 22.72 -10.93 2.84
CA LYS A 57 22.08 -9.64 2.94
C LYS A 57 20.72 -9.68 2.25
N VAL A 58 19.69 -9.33 2.98
CA VAL A 58 18.32 -9.31 2.49
C VAL A 58 17.69 -7.95 2.71
N ARG A 59 16.65 -7.66 1.93
CA ARG A 59 15.82 -6.49 2.10
C ARG A 59 14.60 -6.83 2.94
N THR A 60 14.34 -6.05 3.98
CA THR A 60 13.19 -6.22 4.87
C THR A 60 12.04 -5.24 4.62
N GLY A 61 12.27 -4.23 3.78
CA GLY A 61 11.27 -3.22 3.41
C GLY A 61 10.99 -3.15 1.91
N GLY A 62 9.87 -2.53 1.55
CA GLY A 62 9.56 -2.18 0.16
C GLY A 62 10.55 -1.16 -0.40
N ARG A 63 10.70 -1.10 -1.71
CA ARG A 63 11.61 -0.14 -2.37
C ARG A 63 11.05 1.26 -2.47
N GLY A 64 9.76 1.42 -2.34
CA GLY A 64 9.15 2.73 -2.39
C GLY A 64 7.64 2.69 -2.56
N PHE A 65 7.09 3.87 -2.60
CA PHE A 65 5.68 4.08 -2.88
C PHE A 65 5.46 5.40 -3.62
N ALA A 66 4.34 5.51 -4.32
CA ALA A 66 3.83 6.74 -4.89
C ALA A 66 2.35 6.86 -4.55
N ASN A 67 1.93 8.04 -4.09
CA ASN A 67 0.53 8.37 -3.90
C ASN A 67 0.26 9.69 -4.60
N LEU A 68 -0.85 9.76 -5.31
CA LEU A 68 -1.32 10.94 -6.01
C LEU A 68 -2.79 11.16 -5.63
N ASN A 69 -3.09 12.38 -5.23
CA ASN A 69 -4.44 12.84 -4.95
C ASN A 69 -4.76 14.01 -5.86
N PHE A 70 -5.93 13.99 -6.46
CA PHE A 70 -6.52 15.10 -7.19
C PHE A 70 -7.91 15.38 -6.63
N ARG A 71 -8.21 16.63 -6.40
CA ARG A 71 -9.55 17.12 -6.03
C ARG A 71 -9.86 18.39 -6.76
N GLN A 72 -11.10 18.52 -7.25
CA GLN A 72 -11.64 19.76 -7.76
C GLN A 72 -13.00 20.04 -7.13
N ASP A 73 -13.19 21.30 -6.75
CA ASP A 73 -14.45 21.84 -6.23
C ASP A 73 -15.04 22.81 -7.25
N ILE A 74 -16.21 22.49 -7.81
CA ILE A 74 -16.98 23.36 -8.71
C ILE A 74 -18.04 24.07 -7.87
N THR A 75 -17.65 25.20 -7.30
CA THR A 75 -18.47 25.93 -6.33
C THR A 75 -19.79 26.45 -6.92
N SER A 76 -19.81 26.79 -8.21
CA SER A 76 -21.03 27.29 -8.89
C SER A 76 -22.19 26.30 -8.90
N ILE A 77 -21.91 25.01 -8.75
CA ILE A 77 -22.92 23.95 -8.73
C ILE A 77 -22.81 23.08 -7.48
N ASN A 78 -22.04 23.47 -6.49
CA ASN A 78 -21.79 22.72 -5.25
C ASN A 78 -21.36 21.26 -5.50
N LEU A 79 -20.50 21.02 -6.49
CA LEU A 79 -20.00 19.72 -6.88
C LEU A 79 -18.51 19.60 -6.57
N SER A 80 -18.11 18.50 -5.93
CA SER A 80 -16.71 18.13 -5.74
C SER A 80 -16.46 16.75 -6.31
N TYR A 81 -15.28 16.53 -6.89
CA TYR A 81 -14.86 15.20 -7.31
C TYR A 81 -13.35 15.05 -7.13
N GLY A 82 -12.91 13.80 -7.07
CA GLY A 82 -11.50 13.54 -6.90
C GLY A 82 -11.11 12.10 -7.16
N ILE A 83 -9.79 11.92 -7.19
CA ILE A 83 -9.09 10.68 -7.49
C ILE A 83 -7.98 10.51 -6.47
N ASP A 84 -7.94 9.34 -5.84
CA ASP A 84 -6.85 8.90 -4.99
C ASP A 84 -6.18 7.69 -5.64
N TYR A 85 -4.92 7.83 -5.98
CA TYR A 85 -4.11 6.74 -6.54
C TYR A 85 -2.96 6.41 -5.61
N SER A 86 -2.77 5.13 -5.34
CA SER A 86 -1.62 4.63 -4.59
C SER A 86 -0.97 3.44 -5.27
N HIS A 87 0.34 3.39 -5.20
CA HIS A 87 1.14 2.32 -5.76
C HIS A 87 2.36 2.05 -4.90
N SER A 88 2.60 0.77 -4.60
CA SER A 88 3.89 0.30 -4.11
C SER A 88 4.84 0.15 -5.30
N VAL A 89 5.89 0.96 -5.30
CA VAL A 89 6.92 0.90 -6.34
C VAL A 89 7.90 -0.20 -5.98
N TRP A 90 8.14 -1.13 -6.92
CA TRP A 90 9.09 -2.22 -6.77
C TRP A 90 8.83 -3.20 -5.62
N GLY A 91 7.60 -3.62 -5.48
CA GLY A 91 7.18 -4.90 -4.94
C GLY A 91 7.58 -5.27 -3.54
N GLY A 92 7.59 -6.53 -3.32
CA GLY A 92 7.61 -7.20 -2.07
C GLY A 92 8.89 -7.10 -1.24
N TYR A 93 8.75 -7.42 0.00
CA TYR A 93 9.83 -7.58 0.96
C TYR A 93 9.73 -8.96 1.63
N TYR A 94 10.84 -9.43 2.17
CA TYR A 94 10.89 -10.69 2.91
C TYR A 94 10.87 -10.44 4.41
N ASN A 95 10.08 -11.23 5.12
CA ASN A 95 10.22 -11.35 6.57
C ASN A 95 11.32 -12.38 6.86
N ILE A 96 12.20 -12.03 7.79
CA ILE A 96 13.24 -12.95 8.28
C ILE A 96 12.59 -13.87 9.30
N ASP A 97 12.72 -15.19 9.04
CA ASP A 97 12.14 -16.22 9.88
C ASP A 97 12.97 -17.51 9.70
N ILE A 98 13.10 -18.30 10.76
CA ILE A 98 13.92 -19.53 10.74
C ILE A 98 13.26 -20.68 9.96
N VAL A 99 11.94 -20.70 9.87
CA VAL A 99 11.16 -21.79 9.25
C VAL A 99 10.36 -21.37 8.04
N THR A 100 10.16 -20.06 7.84
CA THR A 100 9.37 -19.54 6.71
C THR A 100 10.06 -18.35 6.05
N ARG A 101 9.90 -18.24 4.75
CA ARG A 101 10.21 -17.04 3.98
C ARG A 101 8.93 -16.48 3.38
N THR A 102 8.57 -15.26 3.72
CA THR A 102 7.35 -14.64 3.24
C THR A 102 7.67 -13.38 2.46
N ARG A 103 7.10 -13.28 1.26
CA ARG A 103 7.12 -12.07 0.43
C ARG A 103 5.69 -11.57 0.28
N ASN A 104 5.48 -10.29 0.54
CA ASN A 104 4.19 -9.63 0.36
C ASN A 104 4.30 -8.63 -0.78
N ASP A 105 3.45 -8.77 -1.78
CA ASP A 105 3.34 -7.83 -2.89
C ASP A 105 2.08 -6.98 -2.72
N ARG A 106 2.26 -5.66 -2.65
CA ARG A 106 1.17 -4.70 -2.70
C ARG A 106 1.01 -4.21 -4.13
N GLN A 107 -0.23 -4.14 -4.56
CA GLN A 107 -0.57 -3.63 -5.88
C GLN A 107 -1.09 -2.19 -5.82
N ARG A 108 -1.43 -1.66 -6.98
CA ARG A 108 -2.00 -0.33 -7.17
C ARG A 108 -3.41 -0.27 -6.62
N SER A 109 -3.82 0.85 -6.03
CA SER A 109 -5.23 1.14 -5.80
C SER A 109 -5.61 2.47 -6.44
N LEU A 110 -6.84 2.56 -6.87
CA LEU A 110 -7.46 3.75 -7.41
C LEU A 110 -8.84 3.88 -6.80
N ASP A 111 -9.05 5.00 -6.13
CA ASP A 111 -10.32 5.34 -5.51
C ASP A 111 -10.83 6.64 -6.14
N LEU A 112 -12.12 6.71 -6.42
CA LEU A 112 -12.76 7.84 -7.03
C LEU A 112 -13.91 8.31 -6.16
N PHE A 113 -14.19 9.59 -6.15
CA PHE A 113 -15.40 10.09 -5.53
C PHE A 113 -16.02 11.23 -6.34
N VAL A 114 -17.32 11.36 -6.21
CA VAL A 114 -18.09 12.54 -6.57
C VAL A 114 -19.05 12.88 -5.43
N GLN A 115 -19.11 14.15 -5.10
CA GLN A 115 -19.92 14.67 -4.00
C GLN A 115 -20.73 15.86 -4.48
N LYS A 116 -21.99 15.90 -4.16
CA LYS A 116 -22.91 17.00 -4.48
C LYS A 116 -23.61 17.47 -3.22
N ILE A 117 -23.66 18.79 -3.00
CA ILE A 117 -24.48 19.38 -1.95
C ILE A 117 -25.78 19.85 -2.60
N TRP A 118 -26.91 19.37 -2.07
CA TRP A 118 -28.27 19.78 -2.45
C TRP A 118 -29.02 20.35 -1.26
N PHE A 119 -29.93 21.27 -1.54
CA PHE A 119 -30.80 21.87 -0.53
C PHE A 119 -30.02 22.44 0.66
N ASP A 120 -28.84 23.03 0.38
CA ASP A 120 -27.87 23.66 1.30
C ASP A 120 -27.27 22.76 2.38
N ASP A 121 -27.97 21.72 2.84
CA ASP A 121 -27.56 20.89 3.98
C ASP A 121 -27.36 19.40 3.65
N TRP A 122 -27.81 18.95 2.47
CA TRP A 122 -27.74 17.53 2.12
C TRP A 122 -26.53 17.25 1.26
N VAL A 123 -25.61 16.45 1.79
CA VAL A 123 -24.40 16.00 1.10
C VAL A 123 -24.62 14.59 0.57
N PHE A 124 -24.64 14.45 -0.75
CA PHE A 124 -24.66 13.16 -1.43
C PHE A 124 -23.26 12.85 -1.94
N ARG A 125 -22.71 11.71 -1.55
CA ARG A 125 -21.39 11.28 -1.97
C ARG A 125 -21.43 9.86 -2.50
N LEU A 126 -20.98 9.70 -3.73
CA LEU A 126 -20.71 8.39 -4.34
C LEU A 126 -19.20 8.22 -4.42
N GLU A 127 -18.70 7.13 -3.89
CA GLU A 127 -17.29 6.80 -3.96
C GLU A 127 -17.06 5.36 -4.38
N THR A 128 -15.92 5.12 -4.99
CA THR A 128 -15.43 3.78 -5.30
C THR A 128 -14.19 3.51 -4.48
N ASP A 129 -14.09 2.30 -3.97
CA ASP A 129 -12.89 1.79 -3.33
C ASP A 129 -12.34 0.65 -4.20
N ASN A 130 -11.04 0.68 -4.46
CA ASN A 130 -10.34 -0.29 -5.28
C ASN A 130 -10.90 -0.44 -6.71
N THR A 131 -11.08 0.66 -7.42
CA THR A 131 -11.62 0.69 -8.80
C THR A 131 -10.85 -0.21 -9.77
N LEU A 132 -9.54 -0.39 -9.55
CA LEU A 132 -8.68 -1.24 -10.37
C LEU A 132 -8.82 -2.74 -10.05
N ASP A 133 -9.65 -3.11 -9.07
CA ASP A 133 -9.77 -4.49 -8.57
C ASP A 133 -8.41 -5.10 -8.20
N ALA A 134 -7.57 -4.29 -7.58
CA ALA A 134 -6.23 -4.71 -7.19
C ALA A 134 -6.30 -5.73 -6.05
N SER A 135 -5.48 -6.75 -6.14
CA SER A 135 -5.33 -7.77 -5.11
C SER A 135 -4.03 -7.58 -4.33
N GLN A 136 -3.96 -8.15 -3.16
CA GLN A 136 -2.75 -8.27 -2.37
C GLN A 136 -2.30 -9.72 -2.37
N CYS A 137 -1.10 -9.98 -2.88
CA CYS A 137 -0.56 -11.32 -2.96
C CYS A 137 0.49 -11.56 -1.88
N ARG A 138 0.49 -12.76 -1.35
CA ARG A 138 1.47 -13.27 -0.40
C ARG A 138 2.04 -14.57 -0.94
N TYR A 139 3.33 -14.60 -1.15
CA TYR A 139 4.10 -15.80 -1.44
C TYR A 139 4.81 -16.25 -0.16
N ARG A 140 4.68 -17.52 0.21
CA ARG A 140 5.30 -18.12 1.39
C ARG A 140 5.94 -19.44 1.04
N GLU A 141 7.19 -19.57 1.38
CA GLU A 141 7.91 -20.85 1.45
C GLU A 141 7.97 -21.30 2.90
N ARG A 142 7.65 -22.55 3.15
CA ARG A 142 7.85 -23.20 4.45
C ARG A 142 8.88 -24.30 4.27
N TYR A 143 9.84 -24.35 5.17
CA TYR A 143 10.94 -25.29 5.12
C TYR A 143 10.70 -26.49 6.06
N GLU A 144 11.21 -27.67 5.67
CA GLU A 144 11.44 -28.79 6.58
C GLU A 144 12.70 -28.46 7.38
N GLY A 145 12.59 -28.32 8.69
CA GLY A 145 13.70 -27.86 9.50
C GLY A 145 13.84 -26.33 9.42
N THR A 146 14.96 -25.85 8.95
CA THR A 146 15.28 -24.42 8.92
C THR A 146 15.46 -23.88 7.50
N THR A 147 15.35 -22.57 7.35
CA THR A 147 15.66 -21.88 6.08
C THR A 147 17.10 -22.05 5.63
N ILE A 148 18.03 -22.41 6.58
CA ILE A 148 19.44 -22.71 6.30
C ILE A 148 19.58 -24.00 5.53
N GLU A 149 18.82 -25.02 5.88
CA GLU A 149 18.88 -26.36 5.25
C GLU A 149 18.34 -26.33 3.82
N GLY A 150 17.48 -25.36 3.51
CA GLY A 150 17.00 -25.10 2.16
C GLY A 150 15.95 -26.07 1.63
N ASN A 151 15.51 -27.05 2.45
CA ASN A 151 14.51 -28.02 2.05
C ASN A 151 13.11 -27.45 2.13
N ILE A 152 12.51 -27.10 0.99
CA ILE A 152 11.17 -26.52 0.93
C ILE A 152 10.13 -27.64 1.07
N ALA A 153 9.36 -27.60 2.15
CA ALA A 153 8.24 -28.52 2.41
C ALA A 153 6.96 -28.07 1.71
N LEU A 154 6.72 -26.75 1.64
CA LEU A 154 5.47 -26.20 1.11
C LEU A 154 5.71 -24.83 0.50
N ILE A 155 5.18 -24.63 -0.70
CA ILE A 155 5.03 -23.31 -1.31
C ILE A 155 3.56 -22.93 -1.29
N GLN A 156 3.25 -21.77 -0.74
CA GLN A 156 1.91 -21.20 -0.71
C GLN A 156 1.91 -19.85 -1.42
N ASP A 157 1.14 -19.75 -2.48
CA ASP A 157 0.85 -18.48 -3.13
C ASP A 157 -0.64 -18.16 -2.91
N SER A 158 -0.91 -17.01 -2.31
CA SER A 158 -2.27 -16.60 -1.99
C SER A 158 -2.47 -15.13 -2.30
N CYS A 159 -3.49 -14.84 -3.10
CA CYS A 159 -3.93 -13.48 -3.40
C CYS A 159 -5.30 -13.24 -2.79
N SER A 160 -5.47 -12.14 -2.07
CA SER A 160 -6.74 -11.67 -1.58
C SER A 160 -7.16 -10.45 -2.38
N SER A 161 -8.31 -10.52 -3.04
CA SER A 161 -8.93 -9.37 -3.67
C SER A 161 -9.75 -8.60 -2.64
N ARG A 162 -9.62 -7.28 -2.66
CA ARG A 162 -10.49 -6.39 -1.87
C ARG A 162 -11.74 -6.03 -2.64
N TYR A 163 -12.12 -6.68 -3.65
CA TYR A 163 -13.24 -6.37 -4.52
C TYR A 163 -13.49 -4.86 -4.71
N ARG A 164 -13.91 -4.48 -5.87
CA ARG A 164 -14.38 -3.13 -6.15
C ARG A 164 -15.64 -2.86 -5.35
N ARG A 165 -15.66 -1.79 -4.56
CA ARG A 165 -16.82 -1.38 -3.79
C ARG A 165 -17.35 -0.05 -4.31
N TRP A 166 -18.67 0.08 -4.30
CA TRP A 166 -19.38 1.34 -4.50
C TRP A 166 -20.06 1.71 -3.21
N ILE A 167 -19.86 2.91 -2.76
CA ILE A 167 -20.40 3.40 -1.49
C ILE A 167 -21.18 4.67 -1.80
N LEU A 168 -22.47 4.66 -1.51
CA LEU A 168 -23.31 5.86 -1.53
C LEU A 168 -23.56 6.29 -0.10
N SER A 169 -23.18 7.51 0.22
CA SER A 169 -23.45 8.12 1.52
C SER A 169 -24.30 9.38 1.36
N VAL A 170 -25.22 9.57 2.31
CA VAL A 170 -26.04 10.76 2.42
C VAL A 170 -25.89 11.29 3.85
N GLN A 171 -25.54 12.55 3.97
CA GLN A 171 -25.34 13.21 5.26
C GLN A 171 -26.08 14.55 5.26
N THR A 172 -26.66 14.89 6.39
CA THR A 172 -27.26 16.22 6.64
C THR A 172 -26.91 16.70 8.03
N THR A 173 -26.86 18.00 8.22
CA THR A 173 -26.71 18.68 9.51
C THR A 173 -28.04 19.32 9.89
N PHE A 174 -28.52 19.08 11.10
CA PHE A 174 -29.73 19.67 11.65
C PHE A 174 -29.36 20.78 12.63
#